data_3966f424b6ffaebe7462b566f1ebe923
#
_entry.id   3966f424b6ffaebe7462b566f1ebe923
#
_cell.length_a   1.000
_cell.length_b   1.000
_cell.length_c   1.000
_cell.angle_alpha   90.00
_cell.angle_beta   90.00
_cell.angle_gamma   90.00
#
_symmetry.space_group_name_H-M   'P 1'
#
loop_
_entity.id
_entity.type
_entity.pdbx_description
1 polymer ?
#
loop_
_entity_poly.entity_id
_entity_poly.type
_entity_poly.pdbx_seq_one_letter_code
_entity_poly.pdbx_strand_id
1 'polypeptide(L)'
;KGKIKTDWTGGYSFQKWRSYAENLPSLRFNGDTLSPANPFPYDVDNALMSFFGRSNINILGKYLITASLRSDGSSRFSPESRWGLFPSVALGWNVLEEKAFKAIKGSFSSLKVRASVGVTGQQDIYNDYGYIANYAYGTGTAQYQFGSDFYDVLRPDAYDYFLEWEKTRTTNLGLDFGLLKNRVNASVDLYEKYTYDLLGVIPVAAGTNFSNLVLTNVGAMTNRGAELSLNLVAVDNENASLEFGINGAINRNRIDKLTRVVDSTSKGIRVGGINGGVGNTIQIHQVGHPMFTFYTYEHRFDANGKIIERNGKLDRFDASADENANGKIDDVEAYVDQNGDGIINSDDLVYNDAQPEPIQTLGFTTTWRYKKWSGGMTWRGEFGHYIYNNNNSLHGNLFSVGGSFPHLNNMSRDFLNTEFMFNTTEQLMSNYFLERADYLRLDNLYLSYDLGNIGQGKYPASINFSVQNALVFTRYSGLDPELAGGIDNLIFPRPRVFNLQLNVTL
;
A
#
# COMPACT_ATOMS: atom_id res chain seq x y z
N LYS A 1 -7.27 9.47 49.97
CA LYS A 1 -6.93 8.95 48.62
C LYS A 1 -7.98 9.50 47.65
N GLY A 2 -7.57 10.38 46.73
CA GLY A 2 -8.49 11.10 45.83
C GLY A 2 -9.26 10.17 44.91
N LYS A 3 -10.55 10.41 44.75
CA LYS A 3 -11.44 9.67 43.85
C LYS A 3 -11.14 9.96 42.38
N ILE A 4 -10.44 11.05 42.11
CA ILE A 4 -10.06 11.51 40.76
C ILE A 4 -8.53 11.69 40.73
N LYS A 5 -7.88 11.12 39.72
CA LYS A 5 -6.46 11.33 39.42
C LYS A 5 -6.38 12.01 38.03
N THR A 6 -5.60 13.05 37.96
CA THR A 6 -5.38 13.77 36.70
C THR A 6 -3.90 13.86 36.42
N ASP A 7 -3.54 13.75 35.16
CA ASP A 7 -2.20 13.92 34.63
C ASP A 7 -2.31 14.91 33.45
N TRP A 8 -1.47 15.94 33.45
CA TRP A 8 -1.43 16.96 32.41
C TRP A 8 -0.05 17.03 31.79
N THR A 9 -0.01 16.99 30.49
CA THR A 9 1.23 17.15 29.72
C THR A 9 1.06 18.29 28.73
N GLY A 10 1.99 19.23 28.74
CA GLY A 10 2.10 20.28 27.73
C GLY A 10 3.48 20.23 27.11
N GLY A 11 3.58 20.53 25.82
CA GLY A 11 4.84 20.46 25.14
C GLY A 11 4.92 21.31 23.87
N TYR A 12 6.14 21.51 23.44
CA TYR A 12 6.53 22.20 22.23
C TYR A 12 7.56 21.34 21.51
N SER A 13 7.51 21.30 20.18
CA SER A 13 8.56 20.71 19.37
C SER A 13 8.82 21.54 18.13
N PHE A 14 10.07 21.56 17.71
CA PHE A 14 10.50 22.17 16.46
C PHE A 14 11.42 21.19 15.74
N GLN A 15 11.15 20.98 14.45
CA GLN A 15 11.96 20.12 13.58
C GLN A 15 12.23 20.87 12.28
N LYS A 16 13.46 20.72 11.79
CA LYS A 16 13.86 21.27 10.50
C LYS A 16 14.62 20.19 9.74
N TRP A 17 14.22 19.99 8.50
CA TRP A 17 14.91 19.10 7.55
C TRP A 17 15.50 19.92 6.44
N ARG A 18 16.67 19.54 5.97
CA ARG A 18 17.30 20.09 4.78
C ARG A 18 17.75 18.96 3.88
N SER A 19 17.35 19.03 2.63
CA SER A 19 17.79 18.11 1.58
C SER A 19 18.70 18.88 0.65
N TYR A 20 19.95 18.40 0.53
CA TYR A 20 20.95 19.01 -0.33
C TYR A 20 21.53 17.95 -1.26
N ALA A 21 21.60 18.25 -2.56
CA ALA A 21 22.28 17.43 -3.56
C ALA A 21 22.96 18.33 -4.60
N GLU A 22 24.22 18.05 -4.85
CA GLU A 22 24.95 18.69 -5.94
C GLU A 22 24.49 18.10 -7.28
N ASN A 23 24.34 18.97 -8.27
CA ASN A 23 24.14 18.54 -9.64
C ASN A 23 25.48 18.23 -10.26
N LEU A 24 25.69 16.97 -10.62
CA LEU A 24 26.93 16.53 -11.28
C LEU A 24 26.78 16.64 -12.80
N PRO A 25 27.87 16.92 -13.55
CA PRO A 25 27.86 16.88 -14.98
C PRO A 25 27.63 15.44 -15.49
N SER A 26 26.91 15.28 -16.57
CA SER A 26 26.85 14.01 -17.28
C SER A 26 28.14 13.82 -18.08
N LEU A 27 28.81 12.69 -17.91
CA LEU A 27 30.05 12.37 -18.59
C LEU A 27 29.83 11.24 -19.61
N ARG A 28 30.56 11.30 -20.73
CA ARG A 28 30.71 10.17 -21.63
C ARG A 28 31.69 9.14 -21.03
N PHE A 29 31.67 7.92 -21.54
CA PHE A 29 32.58 6.86 -21.09
C PHE A 29 34.08 7.24 -21.22
N ASN A 30 34.43 8.09 -22.16
CA ASN A 30 35.79 8.60 -22.37
C ASN A 30 36.17 9.76 -21.44
N GLY A 31 35.27 10.18 -20.53
CA GLY A 31 35.48 11.28 -19.59
C GLY A 31 35.07 12.67 -20.09
N ASP A 32 34.68 12.82 -21.35
CA ASP A 32 34.22 14.09 -21.88
C ASP A 32 32.86 14.48 -21.28
N THR A 33 32.66 15.75 -21.00
CA THR A 33 31.38 16.27 -20.53
C THR A 33 30.33 16.19 -21.64
N LEU A 34 29.30 15.40 -21.39
CA LEU A 34 28.12 15.32 -22.27
C LEU A 34 27.17 16.50 -22.02
N SER A 35 26.97 16.83 -20.74
CA SER A 35 26.15 17.95 -20.31
C SER A 35 26.79 18.58 -19.06
N PRO A 36 26.94 19.91 -19.00
CA PRO A 36 27.45 20.58 -17.81
C PRO A 36 26.52 20.37 -16.60
N ALA A 37 27.08 20.46 -15.42
CA ALA A 37 26.30 20.48 -14.19
C ALA A 37 25.38 21.70 -14.17
N ASN A 38 24.15 21.54 -13.69
CA ASN A 38 23.30 22.68 -13.38
C ASN A 38 24.00 23.51 -12.26
N PRO A 39 24.23 24.82 -12.46
CA PRO A 39 24.92 25.66 -11.46
C PRO A 39 24.14 25.82 -10.14
N PHE A 40 22.85 25.47 -10.13
CA PHE A 40 22.00 25.56 -8.96
C PHE A 40 21.83 24.17 -8.33
N PRO A 41 22.45 23.88 -7.17
CA PRO A 41 22.24 22.64 -6.44
C PRO A 41 20.78 22.52 -5.98
N TYR A 42 20.33 21.30 -5.79
CA TYR A 42 19.09 21.08 -5.08
C TYR A 42 19.33 21.39 -3.60
N ASP A 43 18.71 22.42 -3.06
CA ASP A 43 18.84 22.85 -1.67
C ASP A 43 17.47 23.30 -1.15
N VAL A 44 16.79 22.38 -0.51
CA VAL A 44 15.42 22.61 -0.03
C VAL A 44 15.36 22.29 1.45
N ASP A 45 14.76 23.20 2.22
CA ASP A 45 14.47 22.95 3.62
C ASP A 45 12.98 23.11 3.94
N ASN A 46 12.53 22.35 4.92
CA ASN A 46 11.19 22.49 5.49
C ASN A 46 11.25 22.38 7.02
N ALA A 47 10.28 22.99 7.68
CA ALA A 47 10.21 23.05 9.13
C ALA A 47 8.79 22.75 9.63
N LEU A 48 8.74 22.08 10.77
CA LEU A 48 7.50 21.78 11.51
C LEU A 48 7.65 22.30 12.94
N MET A 49 6.69 23.14 13.35
CA MET A 49 6.57 23.65 14.71
C MET A 49 5.26 23.16 15.31
N SER A 50 5.30 22.67 16.54
CA SER A 50 4.17 22.04 17.18
C SER A 50 4.00 22.47 18.62
N PHE A 51 2.76 22.72 19.01
CA PHE A 51 2.33 22.90 20.39
C PHE A 51 1.28 21.87 20.73
N PHE A 52 1.37 21.24 21.89
CA PHE A 52 0.39 20.25 22.28
C PHE A 52 0.09 20.27 23.78
N GLY A 53 -1.14 19.91 24.09
CA GLY A 53 -1.61 19.68 25.45
C GLY A 53 -2.39 18.37 25.52
N ARG A 54 -2.21 17.62 26.61
CA ARG A 54 -2.91 16.36 26.88
C ARG A 54 -3.34 16.31 28.35
N SER A 55 -4.55 15.84 28.58
CA SER A 55 -5.08 15.54 29.90
C SER A 55 -5.54 14.10 29.97
N ASN A 56 -5.08 13.37 30.99
CA ASN A 56 -5.58 12.05 31.35
C ASN A 56 -6.30 12.16 32.70
N ILE A 57 -7.55 11.72 32.73
CA ILE A 57 -8.40 11.78 33.91
C ILE A 57 -8.85 10.35 34.24
N ASN A 58 -8.55 9.91 35.44
CA ASN A 58 -9.00 8.61 35.96
C ASN A 58 -9.95 8.85 37.14
N ILE A 59 -11.21 8.46 36.97
CA ILE A 59 -12.26 8.59 37.97
C ILE A 59 -12.52 7.22 38.59
N LEU A 60 -12.15 7.07 39.87
CA LEU A 60 -12.37 5.86 40.69
C LEU A 60 -11.72 4.58 40.13
N GLY A 61 -10.82 4.65 39.15
CA GLY A 61 -10.32 3.48 38.43
C GLY A 61 -11.31 2.89 37.41
N LYS A 62 -12.50 3.47 37.28
CA LYS A 62 -13.59 2.99 36.44
C LYS A 62 -13.64 3.67 35.08
N TYR A 63 -13.62 5.01 35.09
CA TYR A 63 -13.74 5.83 33.92
C TYR A 63 -12.40 6.50 33.61
N LEU A 64 -11.92 6.28 32.44
CA LEU A 64 -10.67 6.83 31.91
C LEU A 64 -11.04 7.81 30.80
N ILE A 65 -10.61 9.04 30.92
CA ILE A 65 -10.84 10.07 29.90
C ILE A 65 -9.49 10.61 29.49
N THR A 66 -9.20 10.60 28.21
CA THR A 66 -8.03 11.27 27.62
C THR A 66 -8.53 12.33 26.64
N ALA A 67 -8.07 13.54 26.78
CA ALA A 67 -8.29 14.61 25.80
C ALA A 67 -6.93 15.18 25.38
N SER A 68 -6.74 15.40 24.10
CA SER A 68 -5.55 16.08 23.58
C SER A 68 -5.90 17.10 22.51
N LEU A 69 -5.09 18.14 22.45
CA LEU A 69 -5.15 19.15 21.41
C LEU A 69 -3.72 19.41 20.94
N ARG A 70 -3.51 19.33 19.62
CA ARG A 70 -2.24 19.62 19.00
C ARG A 70 -2.43 20.65 17.88
N SER A 71 -1.57 21.63 17.82
CA SER A 71 -1.50 22.61 16.74
C SER A 71 -0.13 22.54 16.10
N ASP A 72 -0.10 22.22 14.82
CA ASP A 72 1.12 22.03 14.03
C ASP A 72 1.20 23.05 12.90
N GLY A 73 2.33 23.75 12.80
CA GLY A 73 2.61 24.71 11.74
C GLY A 73 3.71 24.19 10.82
N SER A 74 3.41 23.99 9.54
CA SER A 74 4.34 23.49 8.53
C SER A 74 4.73 24.57 7.54
N SER A 75 6.03 24.71 7.21
CA SER A 75 6.51 25.61 6.17
C SER A 75 6.15 25.15 4.74
N ARG A 76 5.63 23.93 4.59
CA ARG A 76 5.19 23.38 3.30
C ARG A 76 3.92 24.02 2.77
N PHE A 77 3.20 24.75 3.61
CA PHE A 77 1.95 25.43 3.31
C PHE A 77 2.08 26.96 3.39
N SER A 78 1.21 27.67 2.71
CA SER A 78 1.17 29.14 2.73
C SER A 78 0.97 29.66 4.15
N PRO A 79 1.33 30.92 4.44
CA PRO A 79 1.09 31.53 5.75
C PRO A 79 -0.34 31.40 6.28
N GLU A 80 -1.32 31.33 5.37
CA GLU A 80 -2.75 31.25 5.69
C GLU A 80 -3.20 29.84 6.03
N SER A 81 -2.57 28.78 5.44
CA SER A 81 -2.96 27.37 5.57
C SER A 81 -2.01 26.55 6.44
N ARG A 82 -0.87 27.12 6.88
CA ARG A 82 0.20 26.36 7.53
C ARG A 82 -0.16 25.71 8.85
N TRP A 83 -1.12 26.27 9.58
CA TRP A 83 -1.49 25.78 10.91
C TRP A 83 -2.66 24.80 10.84
N GLY A 84 -2.40 23.55 11.22
CA GLY A 84 -3.41 22.52 11.44
C GLY A 84 -3.76 22.40 12.92
N LEU A 85 -5.03 22.10 13.23
CA LEU A 85 -5.51 21.82 14.58
C LEU A 85 -6.04 20.39 14.65
N PHE A 86 -5.52 19.59 15.60
CA PHE A 86 -5.74 18.17 15.69
C PHE A 86 -6.24 17.78 17.09
N PRO A 87 -7.55 17.86 17.33
CA PRO A 87 -8.16 17.43 18.59
C PRO A 87 -8.34 15.93 18.66
N SER A 88 -8.29 15.37 19.87
CA SER A 88 -8.75 14.00 20.13
C SER A 88 -9.34 13.82 21.52
N VAL A 89 -10.32 12.91 21.61
CA VAL A 89 -10.93 12.47 22.87
C VAL A 89 -11.07 10.96 22.87
N ALA A 90 -10.70 10.33 23.97
CA ALA A 90 -10.88 8.90 24.20
C ALA A 90 -11.51 8.65 25.57
N LEU A 91 -12.45 7.71 25.60
CA LEU A 91 -13.15 7.25 26.78
C LEU A 91 -12.86 5.77 26.98
N GLY A 92 -12.59 5.37 28.22
CA GLY A 92 -12.44 3.99 28.64
C GLY A 92 -13.29 3.71 29.86
N TRP A 93 -14.02 2.61 29.83
CA TRP A 93 -14.83 2.14 30.95
C TRP A 93 -14.40 0.75 31.40
N ASN A 94 -13.85 0.66 32.60
CA ASN A 94 -13.53 -0.60 33.29
C ASN A 94 -14.80 -1.19 33.89
N VAL A 95 -15.48 -2.04 33.13
CA VAL A 95 -16.82 -2.57 33.47
C VAL A 95 -16.83 -3.35 34.77
N LEU A 96 -15.80 -4.16 35.01
CA LEU A 96 -15.71 -4.99 36.21
C LEU A 96 -15.57 -4.21 37.55
N GLU A 97 -15.20 -2.94 37.45
CA GLU A 97 -15.14 -2.07 38.64
C GLU A 97 -16.52 -1.57 39.07
N GLU A 98 -17.58 -1.83 38.28
CA GLU A 98 -18.95 -1.51 38.65
C GLU A 98 -19.56 -2.57 39.52
N LYS A 99 -20.34 -2.12 40.55
CA LYS A 99 -21.01 -3.01 41.49
C LYS A 99 -22.04 -3.94 40.82
N ALA A 100 -22.68 -3.45 39.76
CA ALA A 100 -23.69 -4.20 39.01
C ALA A 100 -23.10 -5.42 38.25
N PHE A 101 -21.82 -5.40 37.92
CA PHE A 101 -21.17 -6.46 37.16
C PHE A 101 -20.32 -7.41 38.02
N LYS A 102 -20.46 -7.37 39.34
CA LYS A 102 -19.74 -8.26 40.29
C LYS A 102 -19.96 -9.75 39.97
N ALA A 103 -21.15 -10.12 39.50
CA ALA A 103 -21.49 -11.52 39.21
C ALA A 103 -20.59 -12.12 38.08
N ILE A 104 -20.13 -11.32 37.14
CA ILE A 104 -19.28 -11.79 36.03
C ILE A 104 -17.78 -11.76 36.33
N LYS A 105 -17.35 -11.20 37.48
CA LYS A 105 -15.93 -11.19 37.90
C LYS A 105 -15.30 -12.59 38.03
N GLY A 106 -16.10 -13.63 38.15
CA GLY A 106 -15.61 -15.02 38.17
C GLY A 106 -15.22 -15.55 36.79
N SER A 107 -15.87 -15.06 35.73
CA SER A 107 -15.63 -15.47 34.34
C SER A 107 -14.62 -14.56 33.63
N PHE A 108 -14.70 -13.26 33.91
CA PHE A 108 -13.81 -12.25 33.30
C PHE A 108 -12.73 -11.80 34.30
N SER A 109 -11.48 -11.80 33.86
CA SER A 109 -10.34 -11.24 34.60
C SER A 109 -10.22 -9.73 34.35
N SER A 110 -10.59 -9.27 33.17
CA SER A 110 -10.68 -7.88 32.78
C SER A 110 -11.80 -7.70 31.76
N LEU A 111 -12.46 -6.54 31.77
CA LEU A 111 -13.45 -6.15 30.77
C LEU A 111 -13.46 -4.62 30.67
N LYS A 112 -13.09 -4.09 29.48
CA LYS A 112 -12.99 -2.66 29.24
C LYS A 112 -13.61 -2.31 27.90
N VAL A 113 -14.50 -1.34 27.91
CA VAL A 113 -15.04 -0.73 26.69
C VAL A 113 -14.28 0.57 26.41
N ARG A 114 -13.94 0.80 25.16
CA ARG A 114 -13.25 2.00 24.67
C ARG A 114 -14.03 2.65 23.55
N ALA A 115 -14.07 3.98 23.54
CA ALA A 115 -14.57 4.77 22.43
C ALA A 115 -13.64 5.97 22.23
N SER A 116 -13.31 6.28 21.00
CA SER A 116 -12.48 7.44 20.70
C SER A 116 -12.82 8.08 19.38
N VAL A 117 -12.58 9.39 19.32
CA VAL A 117 -12.57 10.18 18.09
C VAL A 117 -11.38 11.11 18.11
N GLY A 118 -10.70 11.25 16.97
CA GLY A 118 -9.58 12.15 16.83
C GLY A 118 -9.34 12.53 15.37
N VAL A 119 -8.67 13.66 15.20
CA VAL A 119 -8.22 14.14 13.89
C VAL A 119 -6.71 14.12 13.88
N THR A 120 -6.13 13.60 12.81
CA THR A 120 -4.69 13.66 12.52
C THR A 120 -4.46 14.39 11.20
N GLY A 121 -3.30 15.05 11.07
CA GLY A 121 -2.89 15.75 9.85
C GLY A 121 -1.71 15.07 9.18
N GLN A 122 -1.69 15.12 7.85
CA GLN A 122 -0.57 14.73 7.01
C GLN A 122 -0.05 15.97 6.27
N GLN A 123 1.26 16.20 6.37
CA GLN A 123 1.95 17.32 5.71
C GLN A 123 2.90 16.87 4.60
N ASP A 124 3.10 15.57 4.43
CA ASP A 124 4.05 15.05 3.45
C ASP A 124 3.45 15.17 2.06
N ILE A 125 3.87 16.23 1.38
CA ILE A 125 3.51 16.54 0.00
C ILE A 125 4.77 16.39 -0.86
N TYR A 126 4.60 15.97 -2.11
CA TYR A 126 5.71 15.72 -3.04
C TYR A 126 6.54 16.98 -3.36
N ASN A 127 6.01 18.18 -3.09
CA ASN A 127 6.65 19.46 -3.35
C ASN A 127 6.58 20.33 -2.09
N ASP A 128 7.73 20.61 -1.47
CA ASP A 128 7.82 21.40 -0.23
C ASP A 128 7.34 22.85 -0.37
N TYR A 129 7.20 23.35 -1.61
CA TYR A 129 6.78 24.71 -1.94
C TYR A 129 5.69 24.76 -3.00
N GLY A 130 4.83 23.76 -3.07
CA GLY A 130 3.75 23.66 -4.06
C GLY A 130 2.72 24.79 -4.03
N TYR A 131 2.75 25.64 -3.00
CA TYR A 131 1.91 26.82 -2.88
C TYR A 131 2.54 28.11 -3.49
N ILE A 132 3.81 28.05 -3.92
CA ILE A 132 4.53 29.20 -4.49
C ILE A 132 4.60 29.04 -6.01
N ALA A 133 4.32 30.13 -6.72
CA ALA A 133 4.54 30.20 -8.16
C ALA A 133 6.02 30.05 -8.49
N ASN A 134 6.36 29.02 -9.24
CA ASN A 134 7.72 28.68 -9.65
C ASN A 134 7.86 28.67 -11.17
N TYR A 135 9.12 28.80 -11.62
CA TYR A 135 9.50 28.58 -12.99
C TYR A 135 10.42 27.36 -13.08
N ALA A 136 10.11 26.43 -13.97
CA ALA A 136 10.95 25.29 -14.32
C ALA A 136 11.65 25.53 -15.66
N TYR A 137 12.86 24.98 -15.81
CA TYR A 137 13.50 24.94 -17.12
C TYR A 137 12.69 24.03 -18.06
N GLY A 138 12.56 24.46 -19.30
CA GLY A 138 12.02 23.62 -20.38
C GLY A 138 12.87 22.36 -20.56
N THR A 139 12.27 21.34 -21.17
CA THR A 139 13.03 20.16 -21.60
C THR A 139 14.00 20.57 -22.73
N GLY A 140 15.12 19.84 -22.92
CA GLY A 140 16.10 20.11 -23.97
C GLY A 140 15.55 20.13 -25.41
N THR A 141 14.28 19.73 -25.60
CA THR A 141 13.53 19.84 -26.85
C THR A 141 12.69 21.12 -26.96
N ALA A 142 12.59 21.91 -25.87
CA ALA A 142 11.81 23.15 -25.81
C ALA A 142 12.75 24.36 -25.63
N GLN A 143 13.59 24.61 -26.65
CA GLN A 143 14.56 25.70 -26.63
C GLN A 143 14.22 26.71 -27.74
N TYR A 144 14.51 28.00 -27.53
CA TYR A 144 14.52 28.98 -28.58
C TYR A 144 15.85 28.96 -29.30
N GLN A 145 15.79 28.91 -30.62
CA GLN A 145 16.96 29.00 -31.49
C GLN A 145 17.13 30.42 -32.01
N PHE A 146 18.30 31.01 -31.74
CA PHE A 146 18.73 32.29 -32.35
C PHE A 146 20.05 32.04 -33.13
N GLY A 147 19.95 31.97 -34.44
CA GLY A 147 21.07 31.57 -35.28
C GLY A 147 21.46 30.11 -35.06
N SER A 148 22.70 29.86 -34.61
CA SER A 148 23.20 28.54 -34.19
C SER A 148 23.03 28.24 -32.69
N ASP A 149 22.61 29.22 -31.90
CA ASP A 149 22.57 29.12 -30.43
C ASP A 149 21.17 28.75 -29.97
N PHE A 150 21.10 27.84 -28.98
CA PHE A 150 19.89 27.37 -28.39
C PHE A 150 19.81 27.88 -26.94
N TYR A 151 18.67 28.45 -26.54
CA TYR A 151 18.41 29.02 -25.23
C TYR A 151 17.28 28.26 -24.55
N ASP A 152 17.53 27.85 -23.32
CA ASP A 152 16.53 27.19 -22.51
C ASP A 152 15.39 28.16 -22.17
N VAL A 153 14.16 27.66 -22.24
CA VAL A 153 12.96 28.41 -21.92
C VAL A 153 12.56 28.11 -20.47
N LEU A 154 12.33 29.16 -19.72
CA LEU A 154 11.66 29.05 -18.42
C LEU A 154 10.15 29.00 -18.63
N ARG A 155 9.52 27.98 -18.10
CA ARG A 155 8.06 27.87 -18.09
C ARG A 155 7.54 27.95 -16.65
N PRO A 156 6.41 28.61 -16.42
CA PRO A 156 5.80 28.62 -15.10
C PRO A 156 5.22 27.24 -14.77
N ASP A 157 5.42 26.80 -13.52
CA ASP A 157 4.80 25.58 -12.99
C ASP A 157 3.43 25.88 -12.40
N ALA A 158 2.59 24.85 -12.34
CA ALA A 158 1.32 24.92 -11.65
C ALA A 158 1.51 25.03 -10.14
N TYR A 159 0.69 25.82 -9.48
CA TYR A 159 0.67 25.95 -8.04
C TYR A 159 -0.75 26.13 -7.50
N ASP A 160 -0.95 25.76 -6.24
CA ASP A 160 -2.16 26.08 -5.48
C ASP A 160 -1.75 26.80 -4.18
N TYR A 161 -1.99 28.11 -4.11
CA TYR A 161 -1.67 28.91 -2.93
C TYR A 161 -2.40 28.43 -1.67
N PHE A 162 -3.58 27.83 -1.81
CA PHE A 162 -4.43 27.36 -0.73
C PHE A 162 -4.21 25.90 -0.34
N LEU A 163 -3.07 25.32 -0.74
CA LEU A 163 -2.68 23.99 -0.25
C LEU A 163 -2.72 23.95 1.28
N GLU A 164 -3.39 22.95 1.80
CA GLU A 164 -3.56 22.74 3.24
C GLU A 164 -3.28 21.29 3.66
N TRP A 165 -3.32 21.07 4.97
CA TRP A 165 -3.16 19.76 5.57
C TRP A 165 -4.22 18.77 5.07
N GLU A 166 -3.80 17.59 4.64
CA GLU A 166 -4.68 16.44 4.52
C GLU A 166 -5.06 15.97 5.93
N LYS A 167 -6.33 15.72 6.18
CA LYS A 167 -6.86 15.43 7.51
C LYS A 167 -7.57 14.09 7.54
N THR A 168 -7.30 13.29 8.58
CA THR A 168 -8.01 12.04 8.82
C THR A 168 -8.73 12.08 10.16
N ARG A 169 -10.06 12.01 10.12
CA ARG A 169 -10.88 11.77 11.30
C ARG A 169 -11.01 10.27 11.51
N THR A 170 -10.56 9.79 12.67
CA THR A 170 -10.71 8.40 13.09
C THR A 170 -11.75 8.31 14.21
N THR A 171 -12.74 7.45 14.05
CA THR A 171 -13.69 7.03 15.09
C THR A 171 -13.45 5.56 15.38
N ASN A 172 -13.29 5.19 16.64
CA ASN A 172 -13.02 3.81 17.07
C ASN A 172 -13.91 3.42 18.24
N LEU A 173 -14.41 2.18 18.21
CA LEU A 173 -15.09 1.51 19.32
C LEU A 173 -14.35 0.19 19.59
N GLY A 174 -13.86 0.02 20.81
CA GLY A 174 -13.06 -1.13 21.21
C GLY A 174 -13.61 -1.85 22.43
N LEU A 175 -13.37 -3.15 22.47
CA LEU A 175 -13.66 -4.03 23.60
C LEU A 175 -12.42 -4.85 23.93
N ASP A 176 -11.89 -4.66 25.15
CA ASP A 176 -10.80 -5.48 25.69
C ASP A 176 -11.35 -6.41 26.75
N PHE A 177 -11.01 -7.69 26.70
CA PHE A 177 -11.42 -8.63 27.73
C PHE A 177 -10.34 -9.68 28.02
N GLY A 178 -10.30 -10.09 29.30
CA GLY A 178 -9.45 -11.18 29.77
C GLY A 178 -10.31 -12.27 30.43
N LEU A 179 -10.00 -13.51 30.15
CA LEU A 179 -10.66 -14.68 30.66
C LEU A 179 -9.66 -15.63 31.36
N LEU A 180 -10.15 -16.55 32.16
CA LEU A 180 -9.37 -17.63 32.79
C LEU A 180 -8.11 -17.12 33.51
N LYS A 181 -8.25 -16.09 34.34
CA LYS A 181 -7.14 -15.40 35.03
C LYS A 181 -6.09 -14.84 34.06
N ASN A 182 -6.57 -14.19 33.01
CA ASN A 182 -5.76 -13.62 31.92
C ASN A 182 -4.97 -14.63 31.06
N ARG A 183 -5.36 -15.91 31.06
CA ARG A 183 -4.81 -16.87 30.11
C ARG A 183 -5.32 -16.61 28.69
N VAL A 184 -6.51 -16.02 28.56
CA VAL A 184 -7.05 -15.54 27.29
C VAL A 184 -7.20 -14.04 27.40
N ASN A 185 -6.51 -13.29 26.56
CA ASN A 185 -6.66 -11.83 26.44
C ASN A 185 -7.01 -11.51 24.99
N ALA A 186 -8.06 -10.74 24.81
CA ALA A 186 -8.48 -10.34 23.46
C ALA A 186 -8.88 -8.87 23.42
N SER A 187 -8.69 -8.27 22.26
CA SER A 187 -9.27 -6.98 21.88
C SER A 187 -9.98 -7.08 20.54
N VAL A 188 -11.11 -6.41 20.44
CA VAL A 188 -11.87 -6.23 19.20
C VAL A 188 -12.06 -4.73 19.02
N ASP A 189 -11.68 -4.21 17.87
CA ASP A 189 -11.84 -2.81 17.49
C ASP A 189 -12.64 -2.69 16.21
N LEU A 190 -13.60 -1.77 16.22
CA LEU A 190 -14.36 -1.35 15.04
C LEU A 190 -13.98 0.10 14.75
N TYR A 191 -13.60 0.41 13.52
CA TYR A 191 -13.18 1.76 13.18
C TYR A 191 -13.75 2.27 11.86
N GLU A 192 -13.85 3.59 11.80
CA GLU A 192 -14.03 4.37 10.59
C GLU A 192 -12.96 5.45 10.54
N LYS A 193 -12.21 5.51 9.43
CA LYS A 193 -11.27 6.58 9.11
C LYS A 193 -11.81 7.31 7.89
N TYR A 194 -12.13 8.59 8.05
CA TYR A 194 -12.54 9.47 6.98
C TYR A 194 -11.43 10.48 6.71
N THR A 195 -10.73 10.31 5.59
CA THR A 195 -9.70 11.24 5.13
C THR A 195 -10.32 12.22 4.16
N TYR A 196 -10.10 13.50 4.39
CA TYR A 196 -10.60 14.60 3.58
C TYR A 196 -9.48 15.61 3.33
N ASP A 197 -9.72 16.49 2.38
CA ASP A 197 -8.69 17.38 1.85
C ASP A 197 -7.47 16.61 1.34
N LEU A 198 -7.71 15.39 0.78
CA LEU A 198 -6.69 14.55 0.18
C LEU A 198 -5.96 15.32 -0.92
N LEU A 199 -4.64 15.28 -0.87
CA LEU A 199 -3.78 15.85 -1.88
C LEU A 199 -3.75 14.96 -3.12
N GLY A 200 -3.96 15.56 -4.27
CA GLY A 200 -3.91 14.87 -5.55
C GLY A 200 -3.52 15.80 -6.69
N VAL A 201 -2.82 15.24 -7.67
CA VAL A 201 -2.57 15.94 -8.92
C VAL A 201 -3.76 15.71 -9.83
N ILE A 202 -4.49 16.78 -10.11
CA ILE A 202 -5.71 16.71 -10.93
C ILE A 202 -5.58 17.52 -12.21
N PRO A 203 -6.25 17.12 -13.29
CA PRO A 203 -6.41 17.96 -14.46
C PRO A 203 -7.28 19.16 -14.15
N VAL A 204 -6.90 20.32 -14.66
CA VAL A 204 -7.66 21.57 -14.57
C VAL A 204 -7.92 22.11 -15.95
N ALA A 205 -8.98 22.91 -16.09
CA ALA A 205 -9.32 23.52 -17.37
C ALA A 205 -8.18 24.37 -17.91
N ALA A 206 -7.95 24.33 -19.21
CA ALA A 206 -6.91 25.11 -19.87
C ALA A 206 -7.09 26.61 -19.58
N GLY A 207 -5.99 27.27 -19.20
CA GLY A 207 -5.98 28.70 -18.86
C GLY A 207 -6.36 29.04 -17.42
N THR A 208 -6.73 28.06 -16.59
CA THR A 208 -7.03 28.30 -15.17
C THR A 208 -5.80 28.22 -14.27
N ASN A 209 -4.72 27.61 -14.77
CA ASN A 209 -3.41 27.57 -14.10
C ASN A 209 -2.32 27.51 -15.19
N PHE A 210 -1.04 27.62 -14.80
CA PHE A 210 0.09 27.60 -15.72
C PHE A 210 0.34 26.21 -16.33
N SER A 211 -0.16 25.15 -15.71
CA SER A 211 -0.18 23.80 -16.25
C SER A 211 -1.61 23.26 -16.21
N ASN A 212 -1.90 22.28 -17.04
CA ASN A 212 -3.16 21.56 -17.02
C ASN A 212 -3.26 20.49 -15.92
N LEU A 213 -2.21 20.32 -15.13
CA LEU A 213 -2.16 19.44 -13.95
C LEU A 213 -1.72 20.27 -12.73
N VAL A 214 -2.49 20.21 -11.66
CA VAL A 214 -2.23 20.95 -10.40
C VAL A 214 -2.31 20.03 -9.21
N LEU A 215 -1.32 20.12 -8.32
CA LEU A 215 -1.40 19.52 -6.99
C LEU A 215 -2.32 20.38 -6.11
N THR A 216 -3.39 19.81 -5.60
CA THR A 216 -4.38 20.52 -4.78
C THR A 216 -5.13 19.59 -3.84
N ASN A 217 -5.82 20.13 -2.84
CA ASN A 217 -6.67 19.37 -1.92
C ASN A 217 -8.07 19.20 -2.50
N VAL A 218 -8.39 17.99 -2.96
CA VAL A 218 -9.68 17.74 -3.64
C VAL A 218 -10.36 16.45 -3.23
N GLY A 219 -9.60 15.49 -2.70
CA GLY A 219 -10.09 14.14 -2.48
C GLY A 219 -10.73 13.92 -1.11
N ALA A 220 -11.55 12.88 -1.03
CA ALA A 220 -11.96 12.28 0.23
C ALA A 220 -12.10 10.77 0.08
N MET A 221 -11.78 10.05 1.16
CA MET A 221 -11.81 8.58 1.20
C MET A 221 -12.26 8.09 2.57
N THR A 222 -13.03 7.03 2.57
CA THR A 222 -13.46 6.32 3.77
C THR A 222 -12.80 4.95 3.85
N ASN A 223 -12.23 4.63 5.00
CA ASN A 223 -11.80 3.28 5.37
C ASN A 223 -12.62 2.81 6.57
N ARG A 224 -13.24 1.63 6.47
CA ARG A 224 -14.00 0.99 7.56
C ARG A 224 -13.46 -0.40 7.77
N GLY A 225 -13.33 -0.77 9.04
CA GLY A 225 -12.78 -2.08 9.34
C GLY A 225 -13.07 -2.57 10.74
N ALA A 226 -12.67 -3.83 10.94
CA ALA A 226 -12.65 -4.50 12.24
C ALA A 226 -11.30 -5.15 12.44
N GLU A 227 -10.79 -5.08 13.64
CA GLU A 227 -9.53 -5.69 14.07
C GLU A 227 -9.77 -6.60 15.27
N LEU A 228 -9.09 -7.74 15.29
CA LEU A 228 -9.07 -8.70 16.38
C LEU A 228 -7.62 -8.96 16.78
N SER A 229 -7.35 -8.90 18.07
CA SER A 229 -6.12 -9.43 18.66
C SER A 229 -6.48 -10.42 19.77
N LEU A 230 -5.89 -11.61 19.75
CA LEU A 230 -6.11 -12.66 20.72
C LEU A 230 -4.77 -13.25 21.16
N ASN A 231 -4.51 -13.28 22.46
CA ASN A 231 -3.39 -13.97 23.06
C ASN A 231 -3.92 -15.08 24.00
N LEU A 232 -3.44 -16.30 23.81
CA LEU A 232 -3.83 -17.50 24.56
C LEU A 232 -2.60 -18.15 25.18
N VAL A 233 -2.55 -18.23 26.50
CA VAL A 233 -1.60 -19.04 27.26
C VAL A 233 -2.23 -20.41 27.52
N ALA A 234 -1.95 -21.37 26.64
CA ALA A 234 -2.55 -22.70 26.69
C ALA A 234 -1.91 -23.55 27.78
N VAL A 235 -0.60 -23.48 27.91
CA VAL A 235 0.18 -24.20 28.93
C VAL A 235 1.15 -23.22 29.60
N ASP A 236 1.23 -23.25 30.92
CA ASP A 236 2.21 -22.49 31.70
C ASP A 236 2.50 -23.23 32.99
N ASN A 237 3.64 -23.92 33.02
CA ASN A 237 4.19 -24.60 34.18
C ASN A 237 5.72 -24.62 34.15
N GLU A 238 6.35 -25.16 35.20
CA GLU A 238 7.82 -25.15 35.32
C GLU A 238 8.53 -25.80 34.14
N ASN A 239 7.98 -26.85 33.57
CA ASN A 239 8.62 -27.65 32.50
C ASN A 239 8.17 -27.26 31.10
N ALA A 240 7.02 -26.61 30.95
CA ALA A 240 6.43 -26.34 29.63
C ALA A 240 5.65 -25.02 29.61
N SER A 241 5.77 -24.29 28.53
CA SER A 241 4.88 -23.20 28.16
C SER A 241 4.44 -23.32 26.71
N LEU A 242 3.21 -22.90 26.42
CA LEU A 242 2.67 -22.86 25.06
C LEU A 242 1.73 -21.66 24.96
N GLU A 243 2.08 -20.76 24.08
CA GLU A 243 1.35 -19.52 23.82
C GLU A 243 1.00 -19.39 22.35
N PHE A 244 -0.18 -18.83 22.08
CA PHE A 244 -0.66 -18.50 20.76
C PHE A 244 -1.04 -17.03 20.69
N GLY A 245 -0.64 -16.36 19.62
CA GLY A 245 -1.10 -15.04 19.24
C GLY A 245 -1.83 -15.10 17.91
N ILE A 246 -3.01 -14.49 17.84
CA ILE A 246 -3.80 -14.37 16.61
C ILE A 246 -4.14 -12.90 16.42
N ASN A 247 -3.83 -12.35 15.25
CA ASN A 247 -4.25 -11.03 14.84
C ASN A 247 -5.00 -11.15 13.52
N GLY A 248 -6.11 -10.47 13.40
CA GLY A 248 -6.88 -10.43 12.17
C GLY A 248 -7.45 -9.04 11.93
N ALA A 249 -7.50 -8.62 10.69
CA ALA A 249 -8.16 -7.39 10.31
C ALA A 249 -8.96 -7.56 9.03
N ILE A 250 -10.06 -6.84 8.94
CA ILE A 250 -10.84 -6.65 7.72
C ILE A 250 -10.90 -5.16 7.48
N ASN A 251 -10.49 -4.71 6.29
CA ASN A 251 -10.56 -3.31 5.90
C ASN A 251 -11.19 -3.18 4.52
N ARG A 252 -12.03 -2.16 4.37
CA ARG A 252 -12.58 -1.76 3.07
C ARG A 252 -12.41 -0.27 2.91
N ASN A 253 -11.79 0.13 1.81
CA ASN A 253 -11.68 1.53 1.44
C ASN A 253 -12.66 1.87 0.32
N ARG A 254 -13.00 3.14 0.23
CA ARG A 254 -13.82 3.70 -0.84
C ARG A 254 -13.44 5.17 -1.04
N ILE A 255 -13.27 5.55 -2.29
CA ILE A 255 -13.11 6.94 -2.69
C ILE A 255 -14.49 7.61 -2.64
N ASP A 256 -14.61 8.67 -1.88
CA ASP A 256 -15.88 9.43 -1.73
C ASP A 256 -15.89 10.68 -2.62
N LYS A 257 -14.71 11.23 -2.94
CA LYS A 257 -14.55 12.44 -3.75
C LYS A 257 -13.19 12.48 -4.43
N LEU A 258 -13.13 12.98 -5.67
CA LEU A 258 -11.87 13.15 -6.45
C LEU A 258 -11.70 14.54 -7.06
N THR A 259 -12.75 15.36 -7.09
CA THR A 259 -12.75 16.68 -7.74
C THR A 259 -13.50 17.70 -6.88
N ARG A 260 -13.17 18.97 -7.03
CA ARG A 260 -13.90 20.06 -6.33
C ARG A 260 -15.34 20.19 -6.84
N VAL A 261 -15.54 20.01 -8.14
CA VAL A 261 -16.84 20.02 -8.80
C VAL A 261 -17.17 18.62 -9.27
N VAL A 262 -18.38 18.16 -8.97
CA VAL A 262 -18.83 16.84 -9.44
C VAL A 262 -18.94 16.86 -10.95
N ASP A 263 -18.15 16.05 -11.61
CA ASP A 263 -18.22 15.80 -13.05
C ASP A 263 -18.75 14.38 -13.26
N SER A 264 -20.02 14.29 -13.67
CA SER A 264 -20.68 13.00 -13.92
C SER A 264 -20.16 12.29 -15.19
N THR A 265 -19.39 12.98 -16.03
CA THR A 265 -18.81 12.42 -17.25
C THR A 265 -17.41 11.88 -17.03
N SER A 266 -16.76 12.23 -15.90
CA SER A 266 -15.43 11.75 -15.57
C SER A 266 -15.43 10.27 -15.20
N LYS A 267 -14.71 9.46 -15.96
CA LYS A 267 -14.48 8.04 -15.64
C LYS A 267 -13.51 7.84 -14.46
N GLY A 268 -12.85 8.89 -13.95
CA GLY A 268 -11.89 8.84 -12.86
C GLY A 268 -10.46 9.21 -13.29
N ILE A 269 -9.48 8.98 -12.41
CA ILE A 269 -8.06 9.29 -12.65
C ILE A 269 -7.33 7.98 -12.91
N ARG A 270 -6.81 7.79 -14.13
CA ARG A 270 -6.05 6.61 -14.51
C ARG A 270 -4.67 6.61 -13.83
N VAL A 271 -4.29 5.49 -13.24
CA VAL A 271 -3.04 5.29 -12.49
C VAL A 271 -2.50 3.88 -12.76
N GLY A 272 -1.42 3.50 -12.10
CA GLY A 272 -0.87 2.14 -12.21
C GLY A 272 -0.25 1.86 -13.57
N GLY A 273 0.86 2.56 -13.87
CA GLY A 273 1.63 2.35 -15.09
C GLY A 273 2.24 0.96 -15.16
N ILE A 274 2.22 0.35 -16.34
CA ILE A 274 2.83 -0.94 -16.65
C ILE A 274 4.01 -0.79 -17.60
N ASN A 275 4.92 -1.75 -17.55
CA ASN A 275 5.95 -1.89 -18.58
C ASN A 275 5.30 -2.42 -19.86
N GLY A 276 5.70 -1.87 -21.00
CA GLY A 276 5.11 -2.19 -22.31
C GLY A 276 4.08 -1.15 -22.78
N GLY A 277 4.27 -0.67 -24.00
CA GLY A 277 3.53 0.48 -24.52
C GLY A 277 3.93 1.81 -23.87
N VAL A 278 3.41 2.90 -24.39
CA VAL A 278 3.66 4.25 -23.85
C VAL A 278 2.41 4.75 -23.14
N GLY A 279 2.53 5.00 -21.83
CA GLY A 279 1.43 5.57 -21.04
C GLY A 279 0.31 4.59 -20.68
N ASN A 280 0.51 3.28 -20.85
CA ASN A 280 -0.45 2.26 -20.46
C ASN A 280 -0.61 2.22 -18.93
N THR A 281 -1.86 2.31 -18.49
CA THR A 281 -2.25 2.27 -17.07
C THR A 281 -3.41 1.31 -16.90
N ILE A 282 -3.33 0.45 -15.89
CA ILE A 282 -4.30 -0.64 -15.63
C ILE A 282 -5.11 -0.47 -14.35
N GLN A 283 -4.96 0.65 -13.69
CA GLN A 283 -5.72 0.97 -12.48
C GLN A 283 -6.39 2.33 -12.63
N ILE A 284 -7.41 2.57 -11.82
CA ILE A 284 -8.15 3.81 -11.82
C ILE A 284 -8.59 4.18 -10.39
N HIS A 285 -8.56 5.47 -10.10
CA HIS A 285 -9.24 6.05 -8.95
C HIS A 285 -10.59 6.59 -9.41
N GLN A 286 -11.67 6.04 -8.89
CA GLN A 286 -13.03 6.50 -9.18
C GLN A 286 -13.86 6.58 -7.91
N VAL A 287 -14.75 7.56 -7.86
CA VAL A 287 -15.73 7.72 -6.78
C VAL A 287 -16.62 6.48 -6.68
N GLY A 288 -16.81 5.99 -5.46
CA GLY A 288 -17.60 4.79 -5.17
C GLY A 288 -16.80 3.48 -5.15
N HIS A 289 -15.59 3.45 -5.70
CA HIS A 289 -14.71 2.28 -5.78
C HIS A 289 -13.52 2.38 -4.81
N PRO A 290 -12.85 1.25 -4.52
CA PRO A 290 -11.57 1.24 -3.82
C PRO A 290 -10.49 2.00 -4.58
N MET A 291 -9.48 2.48 -3.87
CA MET A 291 -8.27 3.01 -4.52
C MET A 291 -7.57 1.92 -5.34
N PHE A 292 -6.96 2.33 -6.46
CA PHE A 292 -6.21 1.43 -7.36
C PHE A 292 -7.05 0.25 -7.89
N THR A 293 -8.37 0.39 -8.02
CA THR A 293 -9.21 -0.63 -8.68
C THR A 293 -8.68 -0.90 -10.08
N PHE A 294 -8.56 -2.18 -10.44
CA PHE A 294 -8.08 -2.55 -11.76
C PHE A 294 -9.10 -2.20 -12.84
N TYR A 295 -8.57 -1.64 -13.93
CA TYR A 295 -9.34 -1.09 -15.04
C TYR A 295 -8.68 -1.53 -16.35
N THR A 296 -9.23 -2.59 -16.96
CA THR A 296 -8.58 -3.35 -18.04
C THR A 296 -9.58 -3.71 -19.12
N TYR A 297 -9.10 -4.18 -20.27
CA TYR A 297 -9.94 -4.82 -21.27
C TYR A 297 -10.39 -6.20 -20.77
N GLU A 298 -11.65 -6.54 -21.03
CA GLU A 298 -12.19 -7.85 -20.77
C GLU A 298 -11.92 -8.77 -21.95
N HIS A 299 -11.17 -9.85 -21.72
CA HIS A 299 -10.81 -10.82 -22.75
C HIS A 299 -11.86 -11.89 -22.89
N ARG A 300 -12.14 -12.32 -24.13
CA ARG A 300 -13.08 -13.41 -24.43
C ARG A 300 -12.34 -14.77 -24.45
N PHE A 301 -13.11 -15.81 -24.17
CA PHE A 301 -12.63 -17.18 -24.13
C PHE A 301 -13.47 -18.05 -25.05
N ASP A 302 -12.83 -19.04 -25.69
CA ASP A 302 -13.52 -20.05 -26.49
C ASP A 302 -14.38 -21.01 -25.64
N ALA A 303 -15.13 -21.89 -26.30
CA ALA A 303 -15.98 -22.87 -25.62
C ALA A 303 -15.20 -23.86 -24.73
N ASN A 304 -13.90 -23.98 -24.90
CA ASN A 304 -13.00 -24.81 -24.10
C ASN A 304 -12.35 -24.03 -22.95
N GLY A 305 -12.67 -22.76 -22.79
CA GLY A 305 -12.08 -21.89 -21.79
C GLY A 305 -10.66 -21.42 -22.11
N LYS A 306 -10.24 -21.51 -23.38
CA LYS A 306 -8.98 -20.93 -23.83
C LYS A 306 -9.20 -19.50 -24.28
N ILE A 307 -8.17 -18.68 -24.10
CA ILE A 307 -8.18 -17.28 -24.50
C ILE A 307 -8.23 -17.17 -26.03
N ILE A 308 -9.06 -16.29 -26.55
CA ILE A 308 -9.18 -15.99 -27.97
C ILE A 308 -8.09 -14.99 -28.34
N GLU A 309 -7.27 -15.28 -29.32
CA GLU A 309 -6.21 -14.39 -29.78
C GLU A 309 -6.61 -13.68 -31.06
N ARG A 310 -6.40 -12.37 -31.10
CA ARG A 310 -6.51 -11.57 -32.31
C ARG A 310 -5.57 -12.09 -33.40
N ASN A 311 -6.04 -12.09 -34.65
CA ASN A 311 -5.30 -12.50 -35.85
C ASN A 311 -4.79 -13.93 -35.88
N GLY A 312 -5.55 -14.85 -35.29
CA GLY A 312 -5.41 -16.27 -35.50
C GLY A 312 -3.99 -16.75 -35.58
N LYS A 313 -3.55 -17.35 -34.58
CA LYS A 313 -2.29 -17.91 -34.63
C LYS A 313 -2.18 -19.16 -35.48
N LEU A 314 -0.97 -19.43 -35.85
CA LEU A 314 -0.56 -20.47 -36.79
C LEU A 314 -1.32 -21.81 -36.69
N ASP A 315 -1.79 -22.19 -35.50
CA ASP A 315 -2.48 -23.45 -35.29
C ASP A 315 -3.81 -23.30 -34.50
N ARG A 316 -4.29 -22.07 -34.30
CA ARG A 316 -5.43 -21.80 -33.42
C ARG A 316 -6.52 -20.91 -33.99
N PHE A 317 -6.64 -20.85 -35.28
CA PHE A 317 -7.85 -20.28 -35.87
C PHE A 317 -9.02 -21.17 -35.44
N ASP A 318 -9.72 -20.74 -34.41
CA ASP A 318 -11.01 -21.33 -34.06
C ASP A 318 -12.08 -20.67 -34.91
N ALA A 319 -12.52 -21.37 -35.94
CA ALA A 319 -13.58 -20.89 -36.82
C ALA A 319 -14.89 -20.58 -36.07
N SER A 320 -15.06 -21.10 -34.85
CA SER A 320 -16.22 -20.77 -34.02
C SER A 320 -16.11 -19.42 -33.32
N ALA A 321 -14.91 -18.87 -33.22
CA ALA A 321 -14.64 -17.54 -32.69
C ALA A 321 -14.66 -16.44 -33.76
N ASP A 322 -14.55 -16.80 -35.04
CA ASP A 322 -14.72 -15.92 -36.18
C ASP A 322 -16.22 -15.70 -36.46
N GLU A 323 -16.84 -14.84 -35.65
CA GLU A 323 -18.28 -14.59 -35.68
C GLU A 323 -18.73 -13.95 -36.99
N ASN A 324 -17.87 -13.18 -37.66
CA ASN A 324 -18.16 -12.49 -38.90
C ASN A 324 -17.73 -13.26 -40.16
N ALA A 325 -17.08 -14.44 -39.98
CA ALA A 325 -16.63 -15.34 -41.04
C ALA A 325 -15.68 -14.71 -42.08
N ASN A 326 -14.83 -13.77 -41.67
CA ASN A 326 -13.86 -13.10 -42.53
C ASN A 326 -12.51 -13.83 -42.60
N GLY A 327 -12.33 -14.93 -41.90
CA GLY A 327 -11.13 -15.74 -41.84
C GLY A 327 -10.06 -15.20 -40.90
N LYS A 328 -10.41 -14.32 -39.99
CA LYS A 328 -9.55 -13.73 -38.93
C LYS A 328 -10.31 -13.58 -37.65
N ILE A 329 -9.58 -13.47 -36.55
CA ILE A 329 -10.15 -13.04 -35.27
C ILE A 329 -9.85 -11.54 -35.13
N ASP A 330 -10.88 -10.74 -35.14
CA ASP A 330 -10.80 -9.28 -34.97
C ASP A 330 -10.79 -8.89 -33.49
N ASP A 331 -10.51 -7.62 -33.17
CA ASP A 331 -10.46 -7.15 -31.78
C ASP A 331 -11.77 -7.34 -31.04
N VAL A 332 -12.91 -7.12 -31.70
CA VAL A 332 -14.27 -7.31 -31.13
C VAL A 332 -14.62 -8.78 -30.88
N GLU A 333 -13.88 -9.71 -31.48
CA GLU A 333 -14.02 -11.15 -31.25
C GLU A 333 -13.09 -11.64 -30.15
N ALA A 334 -11.95 -10.97 -29.96
CA ALA A 334 -10.99 -11.27 -28.89
C ALA A 334 -11.31 -10.57 -27.57
N TYR A 335 -11.88 -9.37 -27.62
CA TYR A 335 -12.25 -8.55 -26.46
C TYR A 335 -13.73 -8.21 -26.45
N VAL A 336 -14.25 -7.91 -25.25
CA VAL A 336 -15.64 -7.49 -25.10
C VAL A 336 -15.79 -6.03 -25.47
N ASP A 337 -16.58 -5.75 -26.53
CA ASP A 337 -17.03 -4.42 -26.91
C ASP A 337 -18.12 -3.98 -25.90
N GLN A 338 -17.77 -3.11 -24.97
CA GLN A 338 -18.64 -2.72 -23.85
C GLN A 338 -19.72 -1.72 -24.27
N ASN A 339 -19.45 -0.91 -25.28
CA ASN A 339 -20.36 0.14 -25.74
C ASN A 339 -21.14 -0.28 -27.01
N GLY A 340 -20.74 -1.37 -27.69
CA GLY A 340 -21.41 -1.92 -28.88
C GLY A 340 -21.18 -1.12 -30.14
N ASP A 341 -20.07 -0.34 -30.23
CA ASP A 341 -19.76 0.50 -31.40
C ASP A 341 -18.95 -0.22 -32.49
N GLY A 342 -18.52 -1.46 -32.22
CA GLY A 342 -17.73 -2.29 -33.13
C GLY A 342 -16.24 -1.95 -33.15
N ILE A 343 -15.72 -1.16 -32.21
CA ILE A 343 -14.31 -0.74 -32.13
C ILE A 343 -13.82 -0.91 -30.70
N ILE A 344 -12.79 -1.72 -30.50
CA ILE A 344 -12.14 -1.84 -29.18
C ILE A 344 -11.20 -0.67 -28.96
N ASN A 345 -11.48 0.13 -27.93
CA ASN A 345 -10.71 1.31 -27.57
C ASN A 345 -10.82 1.61 -26.05
N SER A 346 -10.36 2.77 -25.60
CA SER A 346 -10.37 3.14 -24.17
C SER A 346 -11.78 3.22 -23.55
N ASP A 347 -12.83 3.19 -24.34
CA ASP A 347 -14.21 3.21 -23.86
C ASP A 347 -14.69 1.83 -23.42
N ASP A 348 -13.99 0.76 -23.87
CA ASP A 348 -14.26 -0.65 -23.50
C ASP A 348 -13.52 -1.13 -22.27
N LEU A 349 -12.74 -0.25 -21.63
CA LEU A 349 -12.12 -0.58 -20.36
C LEU A 349 -13.18 -0.70 -19.25
N VAL A 350 -13.06 -1.75 -18.43
CA VAL A 350 -14.01 -2.06 -17.36
C VAL A 350 -13.38 -2.14 -15.98
N TYR A 351 -14.19 -1.89 -14.97
CA TYR A 351 -13.84 -2.14 -13.58
C TYR A 351 -13.95 -3.64 -13.28
N ASN A 352 -12.88 -4.23 -12.78
CA ASN A 352 -12.83 -5.67 -12.53
C ASN A 352 -13.26 -6.08 -11.12
N ASP A 353 -13.85 -5.20 -10.32
CA ASP A 353 -14.13 -5.43 -8.89
C ASP A 353 -12.95 -6.03 -8.10
N ALA A 354 -11.75 -5.73 -8.59
CA ALA A 354 -10.47 -6.24 -8.10
C ALA A 354 -9.58 -5.08 -7.66
N GLN A 355 -8.93 -5.24 -6.53
CA GLN A 355 -8.07 -4.23 -5.93
C GLN A 355 -6.74 -4.86 -5.47
N PRO A 356 -5.63 -4.09 -5.43
CA PRO A 356 -4.34 -4.60 -4.96
C PRO A 356 -4.26 -4.70 -3.44
N GLU A 357 -5.06 -3.91 -2.71
CA GLU A 357 -5.04 -3.91 -1.26
C GLU A 357 -5.82 -5.10 -0.69
N PRO A 358 -5.27 -5.86 0.26
CA PRO A 358 -5.96 -6.99 0.86
C PRO A 358 -7.18 -6.52 1.67
N ILE A 359 -8.31 -7.22 1.49
CA ILE A 359 -9.51 -7.00 2.28
C ILE A 359 -9.34 -7.60 3.68
N GLN A 360 -8.64 -8.72 3.79
CA GLN A 360 -8.42 -9.43 5.03
C GLN A 360 -6.95 -9.71 5.25
N THR A 361 -6.48 -9.47 6.48
CA THR A 361 -5.14 -9.83 6.92
C THR A 361 -5.22 -10.74 8.14
N LEU A 362 -4.33 -11.72 8.22
CA LEU A 362 -4.23 -12.68 9.31
C LEU A 362 -2.78 -12.83 9.75
N GLY A 363 -2.54 -12.72 11.05
CA GLY A 363 -1.29 -13.08 11.70
C GLY A 363 -1.52 -14.18 12.72
N PHE A 364 -0.67 -15.18 12.73
CA PHE A 364 -0.66 -16.23 13.74
C PHE A 364 0.76 -16.45 14.22
N THR A 365 0.94 -16.42 15.54
CA THR A 365 2.21 -16.71 16.19
C THR A 365 2.02 -17.83 17.20
N THR A 366 3.02 -18.67 17.35
CA THR A 366 3.12 -19.59 18.47
C THR A 366 4.52 -19.58 19.03
N THR A 367 4.60 -19.64 20.36
CA THR A 367 5.84 -19.84 21.09
C THR A 367 5.63 -20.98 22.07
N TRP A 368 6.63 -21.84 22.19
CA TRP A 368 6.57 -22.95 23.10
C TRP A 368 7.94 -23.21 23.75
N ARG A 369 7.92 -23.71 24.96
CA ARG A 369 9.07 -24.20 25.69
C ARG A 369 8.73 -25.55 26.30
N TYR A 370 9.62 -26.50 26.17
CA TYR A 370 9.53 -27.79 26.84
C TYR A 370 10.92 -28.20 27.34
N LYS A 371 11.14 -28.12 28.66
CA LYS A 371 12.45 -28.34 29.29
C LYS A 371 13.53 -27.45 28.66
N LYS A 372 14.49 -28.09 27.97
CA LYS A 372 15.61 -27.44 27.31
C LYS A 372 15.31 -26.97 25.87
N TRP A 373 14.19 -27.35 25.34
CA TRP A 373 13.76 -26.97 23.98
C TRP A 373 12.84 -25.76 24.04
N SER A 374 13.04 -24.86 23.12
CA SER A 374 12.09 -23.79 22.83
C SER A 374 11.99 -23.55 21.33
N GLY A 375 10.85 -23.09 20.90
CA GLY A 375 10.61 -22.86 19.49
C GLY A 375 9.40 -21.99 19.26
N GLY A 376 9.21 -21.62 18.01
CA GLY A 376 8.06 -20.85 17.61
C GLY A 376 7.98 -20.66 16.12
N MET A 377 6.84 -20.19 15.67
CA MET A 377 6.58 -19.87 14.27
C MET A 377 5.69 -18.65 14.17
N THR A 378 5.84 -17.93 13.05
CA THR A 378 5.02 -16.79 12.68
C THR A 378 4.46 -17.01 11.29
N TRP A 379 3.15 -16.98 11.19
CA TRP A 379 2.40 -17.03 9.95
C TRP A 379 1.76 -15.70 9.66
N ARG A 380 1.70 -15.35 8.39
CA ARG A 380 0.98 -14.19 7.90
C ARG A 380 0.22 -14.54 6.64
N GLY A 381 -1.00 -14.04 6.52
CA GLY A 381 -1.84 -14.22 5.34
C GLY A 381 -2.53 -12.92 4.93
N GLU A 382 -2.69 -12.74 3.64
CA GLU A 382 -3.45 -11.65 3.04
C GLU A 382 -4.40 -12.23 2.00
N PHE A 383 -5.64 -11.75 2.02
CA PHE A 383 -6.72 -12.32 1.22
C PHE A 383 -7.61 -11.24 0.63
N GLY A 384 -8.20 -11.56 -0.53
CA GLY A 384 -9.13 -10.69 -1.22
C GLY A 384 -8.44 -9.57 -2.00
N HIS A 385 -7.20 -9.81 -2.48
CA HIS A 385 -6.46 -8.88 -3.31
C HIS A 385 -6.01 -9.54 -4.61
N TYR A 386 -5.66 -8.71 -5.57
CA TYR A 386 -5.26 -9.11 -6.89
C TYR A 386 -3.95 -8.45 -7.29
N ILE A 387 -3.21 -9.13 -8.15
CA ILE A 387 -1.99 -8.62 -8.78
C ILE A 387 -2.14 -8.74 -10.29
N TYR A 388 -1.77 -7.68 -10.98
CA TYR A 388 -1.59 -7.70 -12.41
C TYR A 388 -0.20 -8.19 -12.74
N ASN A 389 -0.11 -9.37 -13.38
CA ASN A 389 1.15 -10.01 -13.75
C ASN A 389 1.68 -9.39 -15.05
N ASN A 390 2.30 -8.21 -14.92
CA ASN A 390 2.86 -7.51 -16.07
C ASN A 390 4.09 -8.23 -16.66
N ASN A 391 4.76 -9.09 -15.89
CA ASN A 391 5.80 -9.93 -16.45
C ASN A 391 5.24 -10.91 -17.50
N ASN A 392 4.09 -11.53 -17.21
CA ASN A 392 3.43 -12.40 -18.17
C ASN A 392 2.83 -11.61 -19.34
N SER A 393 2.22 -10.46 -19.11
CA SER A 393 1.65 -9.65 -20.19
C SER A 393 2.72 -9.13 -21.17
N LEU A 394 3.88 -8.74 -20.63
CA LEU A 394 4.98 -8.20 -21.42
C LEU A 394 5.77 -9.31 -22.15
N HIS A 395 6.03 -10.42 -21.49
CA HIS A 395 6.89 -11.49 -21.99
C HIS A 395 6.15 -12.77 -22.41
N GLY A 396 4.84 -12.82 -22.29
CA GLY A 396 3.99 -13.95 -22.68
C GLY A 396 3.59 -13.95 -24.14
N ASN A 397 4.41 -13.39 -25.05
CA ASN A 397 4.12 -13.30 -26.48
C ASN A 397 5.37 -13.58 -27.33
N LEU A 398 5.18 -13.98 -28.58
CA LEU A 398 6.28 -14.33 -29.49
C LEU A 398 7.13 -13.11 -29.88
N PHE A 399 6.54 -11.91 -29.92
CA PHE A 399 7.26 -10.68 -30.25
C PHE A 399 8.42 -10.42 -29.28
N SER A 400 8.30 -10.87 -28.02
CA SER A 400 9.34 -10.73 -27.00
C SER A 400 10.65 -11.45 -27.38
N VAL A 401 10.62 -12.46 -28.26
CA VAL A 401 11.81 -13.21 -28.69
C VAL A 401 12.34 -12.69 -30.02
N GLY A 402 11.50 -12.05 -30.82
CA GLY A 402 11.82 -11.54 -32.17
C GLY A 402 12.52 -10.19 -32.25
N GLY A 403 12.86 -9.57 -31.09
CA GLY A 403 13.47 -8.24 -31.04
C GLY A 403 14.92 -8.19 -31.55
N SER A 404 15.51 -6.97 -31.52
CA SER A 404 16.88 -6.70 -32.02
C SER A 404 17.99 -7.50 -31.33
N PHE A 405 17.72 -8.06 -30.15
CA PHE A 405 18.64 -8.90 -29.37
C PHE A 405 17.99 -10.22 -28.95
N PRO A 406 17.59 -11.09 -29.89
CA PRO A 406 16.81 -12.30 -29.60
C PRO A 406 17.53 -13.28 -28.67
N HIS A 407 18.86 -13.27 -28.62
CA HIS A 407 19.69 -14.11 -27.74
C HIS A 407 19.71 -13.67 -26.28
N LEU A 408 19.23 -12.45 -25.97
CA LEU A 408 19.10 -11.93 -24.60
C LEU A 408 17.64 -11.91 -24.11
N ASN A 409 16.71 -12.21 -24.99
CA ASN A 409 15.28 -12.20 -24.69
C ASN A 409 14.78 -13.62 -24.39
N ASN A 410 13.77 -13.72 -23.53
CA ASN A 410 13.10 -14.95 -23.19
C ASN A 410 11.59 -14.72 -23.11
N MET A 411 10.81 -15.79 -23.24
CA MET A 411 9.36 -15.75 -23.09
C MET A 411 8.95 -16.30 -21.73
N SER A 412 7.86 -15.77 -21.21
CA SER A 412 7.15 -16.39 -20.09
C SER A 412 6.55 -17.74 -20.51
N ARG A 413 6.47 -18.68 -19.57
CA ARG A 413 5.78 -19.98 -19.79
C ARG A 413 4.30 -19.80 -20.14
N ASP A 414 3.71 -18.69 -19.78
CA ASP A 414 2.32 -18.39 -20.07
C ASP A 414 2.02 -18.33 -21.57
N PHE A 415 3.04 -18.06 -22.40
CA PHE A 415 2.94 -18.20 -23.85
C PHE A 415 2.41 -19.57 -24.29
N LEU A 416 2.71 -20.65 -23.56
CA LEU A 416 2.20 -22.00 -23.87
C LEU A 416 0.67 -22.12 -23.67
N ASN A 417 0.08 -21.23 -22.89
CA ASN A 417 -1.35 -21.16 -22.66
C ASN A 417 -2.04 -20.22 -23.64
N THR A 418 -1.43 -19.07 -23.88
CA THR A 418 -1.99 -17.98 -24.69
C THR A 418 -1.61 -18.05 -26.15
N GLU A 419 -0.34 -18.40 -26.41
CA GLU A 419 0.29 -18.38 -27.73
C GLU A 419 0.18 -17.05 -28.45
N PHE A 420 0.13 -15.92 -27.71
CA PHE A 420 0.06 -14.58 -28.26
C PHE A 420 1.23 -14.28 -29.21
N MET A 421 0.91 -13.74 -30.37
CA MET A 421 1.93 -13.36 -31.39
C MET A 421 2.52 -11.98 -31.11
N PHE A 422 1.71 -11.03 -30.68
CA PHE A 422 2.05 -9.61 -30.55
C PHE A 422 1.68 -9.10 -29.16
N ASN A 423 2.32 -7.99 -28.75
CA ASN A 423 1.98 -7.23 -27.55
C ASN A 423 1.20 -5.97 -27.94
N THR A 424 -0.05 -6.11 -28.33
CA THR A 424 -0.93 -4.96 -28.54
C THR A 424 -1.28 -4.28 -27.23
N THR A 425 -1.80 -3.05 -27.29
CA THR A 425 -2.24 -2.33 -26.08
C THR A 425 -3.35 -3.09 -25.36
N GLU A 426 -4.27 -3.67 -26.10
CA GLU A 426 -5.41 -4.43 -25.58
C GLU A 426 -4.91 -5.70 -24.87
N GLN A 427 -3.95 -6.41 -25.47
CA GLN A 427 -3.33 -7.59 -24.84
C GLN A 427 -2.55 -7.21 -23.59
N LEU A 428 -1.71 -6.16 -23.67
CA LEU A 428 -0.93 -5.67 -22.52
C LEU A 428 -1.79 -5.17 -21.38
N MET A 429 -3.05 -4.81 -21.64
CA MET A 429 -4.00 -4.30 -20.63
C MET A 429 -5.18 -5.25 -20.41
N SER A 430 -5.05 -6.52 -20.76
CA SER A 430 -6.10 -7.54 -20.64
C SER A 430 -6.28 -8.01 -19.17
N ASN A 431 -7.52 -8.23 -18.75
CA ASN A 431 -7.83 -8.82 -17.46
C ASN A 431 -7.37 -10.28 -17.31
N TYR A 432 -6.96 -10.94 -18.40
CA TYR A 432 -6.37 -12.27 -18.36
C TYR A 432 -5.17 -12.35 -17.40
N PHE A 433 -4.36 -11.28 -17.35
CA PHE A 433 -3.17 -11.23 -16.49
C PHE A 433 -3.46 -10.75 -15.07
N LEU A 434 -4.74 -10.53 -14.73
CA LEU A 434 -5.17 -10.14 -13.40
C LEU A 434 -5.41 -11.39 -12.56
N GLU A 435 -4.49 -11.68 -11.65
CA GLU A 435 -4.47 -12.89 -10.85
C GLU A 435 -4.86 -12.62 -9.40
N ARG A 436 -5.63 -13.53 -8.81
CA ARG A 436 -5.89 -13.51 -7.37
C ARG A 436 -4.61 -13.87 -6.60
N ALA A 437 -4.19 -12.98 -5.69
CA ALA A 437 -2.89 -13.08 -5.02
C ALA A 437 -3.00 -13.46 -3.53
N ASP A 438 -4.10 -14.05 -3.12
CA ASP A 438 -4.25 -14.59 -1.76
C ASP A 438 -3.06 -15.47 -1.38
N TYR A 439 -2.56 -15.28 -0.17
CA TYR A 439 -1.46 -16.12 0.31
C TYR A 439 -1.51 -16.39 1.80
N LEU A 440 -0.84 -17.46 2.20
CA LEU A 440 -0.45 -17.78 3.57
C LEU A 440 1.05 -18.07 3.60
N ARG A 441 1.81 -17.31 4.39
CA ARG A 441 3.27 -17.37 4.47
C ARG A 441 3.71 -17.76 5.88
N LEU A 442 4.63 -18.73 5.98
CA LEU A 442 5.43 -18.98 7.17
C LEU A 442 6.65 -18.05 7.12
N ASP A 443 6.52 -16.88 7.75
CA ASP A 443 7.57 -15.86 7.73
C ASP A 443 8.81 -16.30 8.52
N ASN A 444 8.59 -16.92 9.68
CA ASN A 444 9.67 -17.36 10.55
C ASN A 444 9.33 -18.66 11.25
N LEU A 445 10.33 -19.52 11.36
CA LEU A 445 10.33 -20.73 12.17
C LEU A 445 11.65 -20.77 12.91
N TYR A 446 11.61 -21.00 14.23
CA TYR A 446 12.85 -21.18 14.99
C TYR A 446 12.74 -22.32 15.98
N LEU A 447 13.89 -22.93 16.25
CA LEU A 447 14.10 -24.00 17.24
C LEU A 447 15.37 -23.69 17.99
N SER A 448 15.29 -23.69 19.32
CA SER A 448 16.41 -23.45 20.21
C SER A 448 16.58 -24.62 21.20
N TYR A 449 17.82 -24.95 21.48
CA TYR A 449 18.17 -25.94 22.51
C TYR A 449 19.15 -25.33 23.52
N ASP A 450 18.79 -25.39 24.79
CA ASP A 450 19.63 -24.97 25.89
C ASP A 450 20.65 -26.08 26.22
N LEU A 451 21.94 -25.82 25.92
CA LEU A 451 23.04 -26.70 26.22
C LEU A 451 23.39 -26.73 27.71
N GLY A 452 22.82 -25.80 28.50
CA GLY A 452 23.22 -25.54 29.86
C GLY A 452 24.58 -24.85 29.93
N ASN A 453 25.26 -25.04 31.06
CA ASN A 453 26.60 -24.44 31.24
C ASN A 453 27.68 -25.31 30.60
N ILE A 454 28.44 -24.74 29.69
CA ILE A 454 29.64 -25.34 29.07
C ILE A 454 30.91 -24.81 29.75
N GLY A 455 32.11 -25.29 29.35
CA GLY A 455 33.38 -24.79 29.86
C GLY A 455 33.52 -24.97 31.38
N GLN A 456 33.46 -26.20 31.85
CA GLN A 456 33.50 -26.56 33.30
C GLN A 456 32.34 -25.94 34.13
N GLY A 457 31.17 -25.75 33.48
CA GLY A 457 29.99 -25.21 34.12
C GLY A 457 29.93 -23.70 34.30
N LYS A 458 30.80 -22.94 33.63
CA LYS A 458 30.90 -21.49 33.81
C LYS A 458 30.07 -20.67 32.82
N TYR A 459 29.86 -21.16 31.62
CA TYR A 459 29.31 -20.36 30.51
C TYR A 459 27.97 -20.93 30.03
N PRO A 460 26.84 -20.26 30.30
CA PRO A 460 25.57 -20.63 29.69
C PRO A 460 25.64 -20.64 28.16
N ALA A 461 25.15 -21.69 27.54
CA ALA A 461 25.18 -21.80 26.08
C ALA A 461 23.87 -22.32 25.50
N SER A 462 23.53 -21.84 24.31
CA SER A 462 22.39 -22.33 23.54
C SER A 462 22.72 -22.39 22.06
N ILE A 463 22.09 -23.30 21.35
CA ILE A 463 22.12 -23.42 19.90
C ILE A 463 20.74 -23.08 19.35
N ASN A 464 20.72 -22.20 18.35
CA ASN A 464 19.47 -21.73 17.72
C ASN A 464 19.53 -21.97 16.23
N PHE A 465 18.48 -22.56 15.69
CA PHE A 465 18.23 -22.69 14.27
C PHE A 465 17.00 -21.88 13.89
N SER A 466 17.07 -21.10 12.82
CA SER A 466 15.92 -20.37 12.31
C SER A 466 15.87 -20.35 10.79
N VAL A 467 14.65 -20.31 10.27
CA VAL A 467 14.36 -20.16 8.85
C VAL A 467 13.45 -18.97 8.66
N GLN A 468 13.89 -17.98 7.85
CA GLN A 468 13.07 -16.86 7.43
C GLN A 468 12.52 -17.11 6.04
N ASN A 469 11.32 -16.60 5.76
CA ASN A 469 10.58 -16.83 4.52
C ASN A 469 10.51 -18.34 4.18
N ALA A 470 10.12 -19.15 5.18
CA ALA A 470 10.24 -20.60 5.13
C ALA A 470 9.34 -21.22 4.06
N LEU A 471 8.07 -20.81 4.00
CA LEU A 471 7.06 -21.35 3.06
C LEU A 471 6.09 -20.23 2.65
N VAL A 472 5.60 -20.32 1.42
CA VAL A 472 4.46 -19.52 0.94
C VAL A 472 3.48 -20.42 0.19
N PHE A 473 2.20 -20.29 0.51
CA PHE A 473 1.11 -20.95 -0.18
C PHE A 473 0.29 -19.86 -0.89
N THR A 474 0.24 -19.93 -2.21
CA THR A 474 -0.50 -18.98 -3.04
C THR A 474 -0.90 -19.65 -4.35
N ARG A 475 -1.87 -19.06 -5.04
CA ARG A 475 -2.22 -19.41 -6.42
C ARG A 475 -1.65 -18.41 -7.44
N TYR A 476 -1.05 -17.33 -6.96
CA TYR A 476 -0.39 -16.37 -7.83
C TYR A 476 0.77 -17.04 -8.59
N SER A 477 0.83 -16.83 -9.90
CA SER A 477 1.79 -17.51 -10.77
C SER A 477 3.18 -16.86 -10.78
N GLY A 478 3.28 -15.58 -10.32
CA GLY A 478 4.53 -14.83 -10.25
C GLY A 478 5.40 -15.21 -9.04
N LEU A 479 6.48 -14.45 -8.84
CA LEU A 479 7.53 -14.80 -7.88
C LEU A 479 7.14 -14.58 -6.41
N ASP A 480 6.37 -13.54 -6.12
CA ASP A 480 5.93 -13.21 -4.76
C ASP A 480 4.54 -12.55 -4.79
N PRO A 481 3.55 -13.10 -4.05
CA PRO A 481 2.18 -12.55 -4.00
C PRO A 481 2.06 -11.30 -3.13
N GLU A 482 3.11 -10.88 -2.43
CA GLU A 482 3.12 -9.70 -1.57
C GLU A 482 3.78 -8.54 -2.30
N LEU A 483 2.96 -7.79 -3.01
CA LEU A 483 3.41 -6.70 -3.86
C LEU A 483 2.59 -5.43 -3.63
N ALA A 484 3.23 -4.39 -3.12
CA ALA A 484 2.59 -3.09 -2.95
C ALA A 484 2.15 -2.52 -4.32
N GLY A 485 0.91 -2.02 -4.39
CA GLY A 485 0.33 -1.46 -5.60
C GLY A 485 -0.18 -2.49 -6.62
N GLY A 486 0.08 -3.79 -6.41
CA GLY A 486 -0.53 -4.88 -7.17
C GLY A 486 -0.11 -5.00 -8.64
N ILE A 487 1.04 -4.45 -9.05
CA ILE A 487 1.55 -4.57 -10.41
C ILE A 487 2.94 -5.24 -10.38
N ASP A 488 3.05 -6.44 -10.93
CA ASP A 488 4.31 -7.18 -11.00
C ASP A 488 5.12 -6.79 -12.26
N ASN A 489 5.96 -5.80 -12.08
CA ASN A 489 6.92 -5.34 -13.09
C ASN A 489 8.30 -6.04 -12.95
N LEU A 490 8.33 -7.33 -12.66
CA LEU A 490 9.54 -8.12 -12.45
C LEU A 490 10.27 -7.76 -11.15
N ILE A 491 9.72 -8.21 -10.03
CA ILE A 491 10.31 -8.01 -8.70
C ILE A 491 11.39 -9.05 -8.39
N PHE A 492 12.33 -8.69 -7.51
CA PHE A 492 13.25 -9.65 -6.92
C PHE A 492 12.52 -10.50 -5.87
N PRO A 493 12.58 -11.84 -5.97
CA PRO A 493 11.96 -12.71 -4.97
C PRO A 493 12.68 -12.58 -3.63
N ARG A 494 11.90 -12.69 -2.54
CA ARG A 494 12.46 -12.71 -1.19
C ARG A 494 13.27 -13.99 -0.97
N PRO A 495 14.52 -13.89 -0.49
CA PRO A 495 15.34 -15.07 -0.25
C PRO A 495 14.80 -15.86 0.95
N ARG A 496 14.97 -17.18 0.90
CA ARG A 496 14.84 -18.03 2.09
C ARG A 496 16.17 -18.04 2.82
N VAL A 497 16.16 -17.68 4.10
CA VAL A 497 17.38 -17.53 4.90
C VAL A 497 17.39 -18.57 6.01
N PHE A 498 18.46 -19.37 6.07
CA PHE A 498 18.71 -20.35 7.12
C PHE A 498 19.81 -19.81 8.03
N ASN A 499 19.56 -19.74 9.32
CA ASN A 499 20.53 -19.29 10.31
C ASN A 499 20.75 -20.40 11.33
N LEU A 500 22.04 -20.67 11.63
CA LEU A 500 22.46 -21.51 12.74
C LEU A 500 23.36 -20.63 13.63
N GLN A 501 22.99 -20.48 14.90
CA GLN A 501 23.68 -19.61 15.84
C GLN A 501 24.01 -20.38 17.12
N LEU A 502 25.24 -20.24 17.57
CA LEU A 502 25.69 -20.66 18.91
C LEU A 502 25.83 -19.41 19.77
N ASN A 503 25.07 -19.34 20.84
CA ASN A 503 25.19 -18.27 21.86
C ASN A 503 25.94 -18.82 23.07
N VAL A 504 26.96 -18.08 23.52
CA VAL A 504 27.69 -18.36 24.76
C VAL A 504 27.77 -17.07 25.54
N THR A 505 27.31 -17.08 26.78
CA THR A 505 27.43 -15.94 27.69
C THR A 505 28.72 -16.08 28.49
N LEU A 506 29.62 -15.11 28.36
CA LEU A 506 30.91 -15.08 29.02
C LEU A 506 30.88 -14.41 30.39
#